data_e10c5e113676caf59d8291fda70719c8
#
_entry.id   e10c5e113676caf59d8291fda70719c8
#
_cell.length_a   1.000
_cell.length_b   1.000
_cell.length_c   1.000
_cell.angle_alpha   90.00
_cell.angle_beta   90.00
_cell.angle_gamma   90.00
#
_symmetry.space_group_name_H-M   'P 1'
#
loop_
_entity.id
_entity.type
_entity.pdbx_description
1 polymer ?
#
loop_
_entity_poly.entity_id
_entity_poly.type
_entity_poly.pdbx_seq_one_letter_code
_entity_poly.pdbx_strand_id
1 'polypeptide(L)'
;MSEKILFVDNRERSGLEALVKRHADKEGIKWEVKQNLITDYCYGQIGIEAKTMQDYFQSLQSGHLQSQLENMDDNYQRMILIIHGTIDKYVGQMRKRGNRTPYARIEAMFIGSLARFDVDFDLTIMHFDSSSAAARWIIKRCAKDGTIGSATTFRRMRRTTSEDLRVDGLRTMGCSEAIAKKLLERFGSLMEI
;
A
#
# COMPACT_ATOMS: atom_id res chain seq x y z
N MET A 1 14.80 12.05 17.50
CA MET A 1 13.73 11.53 16.60
C MET A 1 12.53 11.26 17.47
N SER A 2 11.37 11.84 17.19
CA SER A 2 10.14 11.54 17.94
C SER A 2 9.78 10.07 17.72
N GLU A 3 9.50 9.37 18.81
CA GLU A 3 9.04 8.00 18.78
C GLU A 3 7.71 7.92 18.03
N LYS A 4 7.64 7.11 16.98
CA LYS A 4 6.41 6.96 16.20
C LYS A 4 5.46 6.01 16.92
N ILE A 5 4.22 6.43 17.12
CA ILE A 5 3.16 5.66 17.76
C ILE A 5 2.18 5.20 16.68
N LEU A 6 1.73 3.96 16.77
CA LEU A 6 0.63 3.44 15.94
C LEU A 6 -0.69 3.86 16.57
N PHE A 7 -1.41 4.73 15.88
CA PHE A 7 -2.77 5.10 16.29
C PHE A 7 -3.78 4.15 15.67
N VAL A 8 -4.75 3.74 16.45
CA VAL A 8 -5.84 2.83 16.07
C VAL A 8 -7.16 3.55 16.28
N ASP A 9 -8.04 3.57 15.29
CA ASP A 9 -9.36 4.20 15.43
C ASP A 9 -10.23 3.38 16.40
N ASN A 10 -10.93 4.06 17.30
CA ASN A 10 -11.80 3.42 18.29
C ASN A 10 -13.06 2.79 17.67
N ARG A 11 -13.38 3.12 16.43
CA ARG A 11 -14.52 2.58 15.67
C ARG A 11 -14.20 1.28 14.95
N GLU A 12 -12.90 0.93 14.84
CA GLU A 12 -12.48 -0.33 14.22
C GLU A 12 -12.98 -1.53 15.07
N ARG A 13 -13.90 -2.31 14.52
CA ARG A 13 -14.55 -3.46 15.19
C ARG A 13 -14.45 -4.77 14.40
N SER A 14 -13.62 -4.81 13.36
CA SER A 14 -13.50 -5.99 12.49
C SER A 14 -12.84 -7.20 13.14
N GLY A 15 -12.37 -7.07 14.39
CA GLY A 15 -11.52 -8.06 15.06
C GLY A 15 -10.06 -8.03 14.59
N LEU A 16 -9.73 -7.26 13.56
CA LEU A 16 -8.36 -7.03 13.11
C LEU A 16 -7.58 -6.23 14.16
N GLU A 17 -8.24 -5.27 14.82
CA GLU A 17 -7.67 -4.43 15.86
C GLU A 17 -6.99 -5.25 16.97
N ALA A 18 -7.68 -6.25 17.53
CA ALA A 18 -7.12 -7.09 18.58
C ALA A 18 -5.86 -7.85 18.13
N LEU A 19 -5.82 -8.26 16.85
CA LEU A 19 -4.67 -8.92 16.25
C LEU A 19 -3.51 -7.93 16.05
N VAL A 20 -3.80 -6.72 15.57
CA VAL A 20 -2.82 -5.65 15.38
C VAL A 20 -2.18 -5.28 16.70
N LYS A 21 -2.95 -5.00 17.74
CA LYS A 21 -2.46 -4.68 19.10
C LYS A 21 -1.56 -5.78 19.64
N ARG A 22 -2.01 -7.04 19.57
CA ARG A 22 -1.22 -8.19 20.04
C ARG A 22 0.12 -8.35 19.29
N HIS A 23 0.14 -8.06 17.99
CA HIS A 23 1.38 -8.09 17.22
C HIS A 23 2.26 -6.87 17.49
N ALA A 24 1.67 -5.69 17.73
CA ALA A 24 2.40 -4.49 18.15
C ALA A 24 3.17 -4.73 19.46
N ASP A 25 2.49 -5.28 20.46
CA ASP A 25 3.11 -5.63 21.75
C ASP A 25 4.29 -6.59 21.58
N LYS A 26 4.15 -7.62 20.72
CA LYS A 26 5.23 -8.58 20.44
C LYS A 26 6.45 -7.99 19.75
N GLU A 27 6.25 -6.98 18.92
CA GLU A 27 7.31 -6.32 18.14
C GLU A 27 7.81 -5.03 18.84
N GLY A 28 7.30 -4.71 20.03
CA GLY A 28 7.68 -3.52 20.79
C GLY A 28 7.25 -2.20 20.15
N ILE A 29 6.20 -2.21 19.32
CA ILE A 29 5.65 -1.01 18.71
C ILE A 29 4.62 -0.42 19.67
N LYS A 30 4.84 0.84 20.06
CA LYS A 30 3.86 1.56 20.87
C LYS A 30 2.61 1.85 20.04
N TRP A 31 1.46 1.67 20.66
CA TRP A 31 0.17 1.97 20.06
C TRP A 31 -0.76 2.67 21.03
N GLU A 32 -1.67 3.47 20.48
CA GLU A 32 -2.69 4.21 21.22
C GLU A 32 -4.01 4.18 20.46
N VAL A 33 -5.13 4.15 21.17
CA VAL A 33 -6.46 4.30 20.57
C VAL A 33 -6.80 5.77 20.48
N LYS A 34 -7.20 6.22 19.28
CA LYS A 34 -7.69 7.58 19.05
C LYS A 34 -9.12 7.57 18.55
N GLN A 35 -9.86 8.63 18.86
CA GLN A 35 -11.19 8.86 18.31
C GLN A 35 -11.09 9.65 17.01
N ASN A 36 -12.02 9.36 16.08
CA ASN A 36 -12.18 10.11 14.85
C ASN A 36 -10.93 10.20 13.97
N LEU A 37 -10.17 9.12 13.87
CA LEU A 37 -9.15 9.02 12.84
C LEU A 37 -9.83 8.99 11.45
N ILE A 38 -9.11 9.46 10.44
CA ILE A 38 -9.56 9.40 9.03
C ILE A 38 -9.50 7.95 8.53
N THR A 39 -8.55 7.17 9.06
CA THR A 39 -8.27 5.78 8.69
C THR A 39 -8.34 4.86 9.91
N ASP A 40 -8.45 3.56 9.70
CA ASP A 40 -8.47 2.57 10.79
C ASP A 40 -7.17 2.57 11.59
N TYR A 41 -6.03 2.77 10.89
CA TYR A 41 -4.71 2.85 11.53
C TYR A 41 -3.89 3.99 10.93
N CYS A 42 -3.11 4.66 11.78
CA CYS A 42 -2.19 5.71 11.37
C CYS A 42 -0.82 5.52 12.03
N TYR A 43 0.26 5.59 11.24
CA TYR A 43 1.63 5.51 11.74
C TYR A 43 2.51 6.58 11.08
N GLY A 44 2.78 7.65 11.78
CA GLY A 44 3.44 8.82 11.21
C GLY A 44 2.62 9.45 10.10
N GLN A 45 3.13 9.46 8.88
CA GLN A 45 2.46 9.99 7.69
C GLN A 45 1.81 8.89 6.81
N ILE A 46 1.62 7.71 7.38
CA ILE A 46 1.00 6.57 6.70
C ILE A 46 -0.41 6.39 7.23
N GLY A 47 -1.42 6.49 6.35
CA GLY A 47 -2.79 6.09 6.63
C GLY A 47 -3.05 4.68 6.11
N ILE A 48 -3.69 3.85 6.92
CA ILE A 48 -4.02 2.46 6.58
C ILE A 48 -5.51 2.26 6.79
N GLU A 49 -6.21 1.97 5.71
CA GLU A 49 -7.61 1.55 5.72
C GLU A 49 -7.66 0.03 5.54
N ALA A 50 -8.41 -0.66 6.39
CA ALA A 50 -8.49 -2.12 6.37
C ALA A 50 -9.94 -2.57 6.25
N LYS A 51 -10.23 -3.41 5.27
CA LYS A 51 -11.58 -3.90 5.00
C LYS A 51 -11.62 -5.41 4.91
N THR A 52 -12.66 -6.01 5.49
CA THR A 52 -12.99 -7.38 5.11
C THR A 52 -13.40 -7.43 3.64
N MET A 53 -13.30 -8.58 2.99
CA MET A 53 -13.78 -8.74 1.61
C MET A 53 -15.25 -8.32 1.46
N GLN A 54 -16.08 -8.58 2.48
CA GLN A 54 -17.48 -8.17 2.48
C GLN A 54 -17.63 -6.64 2.54
N ASP A 55 -16.95 -5.98 3.47
CA ASP A 55 -17.03 -4.53 3.66
C ASP A 55 -16.45 -3.79 2.46
N TYR A 56 -15.39 -4.36 1.85
CA TYR A 56 -14.84 -3.84 0.61
C TYR A 56 -15.89 -3.74 -0.50
N PHE A 57 -16.59 -4.83 -0.80
CA PHE A 57 -17.61 -4.82 -1.83
C PHE A 57 -18.82 -3.93 -1.48
N GLN A 58 -19.22 -3.87 -0.20
CA GLN A 58 -20.28 -2.98 0.24
C GLN A 58 -19.91 -1.51 0.07
N SER A 59 -18.71 -1.12 0.49
CA SER A 59 -18.24 0.26 0.37
C SER A 59 -17.91 0.64 -1.07
N LEU A 60 -17.48 -0.31 -1.90
CA LEU A 60 -17.32 -0.10 -3.34
C LEU A 60 -18.65 0.20 -4.02
N GLN A 61 -19.69 -0.58 -3.73
CA GLN A 61 -21.01 -0.41 -4.34
C GLN A 61 -21.71 0.87 -3.88
N SER A 62 -21.50 1.30 -2.65
CA SER A 62 -22.10 2.55 -2.12
C SER A 62 -21.31 3.81 -2.50
N GLY A 63 -20.12 3.70 -3.10
CA GLY A 63 -19.20 4.81 -3.35
C GLY A 63 -18.44 5.28 -2.11
N HIS A 64 -18.72 4.70 -0.94
CA HIS A 64 -18.09 5.11 0.32
C HIS A 64 -16.57 4.89 0.34
N LEU A 65 -16.09 3.81 -0.31
CA LEU A 65 -14.66 3.53 -0.40
C LEU A 65 -13.91 4.63 -1.16
N GLN A 66 -14.48 5.13 -2.26
CA GLN A 66 -13.86 6.23 -3.01
C GLN A 66 -13.72 7.48 -2.14
N SER A 67 -14.79 7.89 -1.45
CA SER A 67 -14.75 9.05 -0.55
C SER A 67 -13.76 8.89 0.61
N GLN A 68 -13.57 7.65 1.11
CA GLN A 68 -12.55 7.38 2.11
C GLN A 68 -11.15 7.55 1.54
N LEU A 69 -10.89 7.05 0.32
CA LEU A 69 -9.58 7.18 -0.33
C LEU A 69 -9.26 8.64 -0.66
N GLU A 70 -10.24 9.43 -1.14
CA GLU A 70 -10.08 10.87 -1.36
C GLU A 70 -9.69 11.59 -0.05
N ASN A 71 -10.37 11.26 1.06
CA ASN A 71 -10.03 11.82 2.37
C ASN A 71 -8.64 11.40 2.86
N MET A 72 -8.20 10.19 2.52
CA MET A 72 -6.85 9.73 2.84
C MET A 72 -5.79 10.47 2.04
N ASP A 73 -6.04 10.73 0.75
CA ASP A 73 -5.12 11.43 -0.15
C ASP A 73 -4.83 12.85 0.32
N ASP A 74 -5.85 13.53 0.83
CA ASP A 74 -5.73 14.87 1.39
C ASP A 74 -4.92 14.94 2.70
N ASN A 75 -4.81 13.81 3.43
CA ASN A 75 -4.31 13.84 4.81
C ASN A 75 -3.04 13.02 5.06
N TYR A 76 -2.67 12.11 4.17
CA TYR A 76 -1.51 11.23 4.35
C TYR A 76 -0.57 11.26 3.16
N GLN A 77 0.73 11.23 3.43
CA GLN A 77 1.74 11.14 2.37
C GLN A 77 1.82 9.74 1.73
N ARG A 78 1.30 8.74 2.42
CA ARG A 78 1.24 7.35 1.94
C ARG A 78 -0.06 6.73 2.36
N MET A 79 -0.76 6.20 1.39
CA MET A 79 -2.01 5.50 1.60
C MET A 79 -1.84 4.01 1.40
N ILE A 80 -2.47 3.23 2.27
CA ILE A 80 -2.48 1.78 2.19
C ILE A 80 -3.91 1.30 2.38
N LEU A 81 -4.41 0.57 1.40
CA LEU A 81 -5.67 -0.17 1.49
C LEU A 81 -5.37 -1.65 1.71
N ILE A 82 -5.84 -2.19 2.81
CA ILE A 82 -5.72 -3.61 3.14
C ILE A 82 -7.08 -4.27 2.98
N ILE A 83 -7.14 -5.29 2.16
CA ILE A 83 -8.33 -6.13 2.01
C ILE A 83 -8.00 -7.49 2.58
N HIS A 84 -8.85 -8.03 3.46
CA HIS A 84 -8.61 -9.36 4.03
C HIS A 84 -9.84 -10.25 3.96
N GLY A 85 -9.57 -11.55 3.82
CA GLY A 85 -10.55 -12.57 3.49
C GLY A 85 -10.50 -12.97 2.02
N THR A 86 -11.23 -14.01 1.64
CA THR A 86 -11.21 -14.55 0.29
C THR A 86 -12.51 -14.28 -0.46
N ILE A 87 -12.43 -14.16 -1.78
CA ILE A 87 -13.60 -14.02 -2.66
C ILE A 87 -14.53 -15.24 -2.49
N ASP A 88 -13.97 -16.45 -2.33
CA ASP A 88 -14.76 -17.66 -2.14
C ASP A 88 -15.66 -17.59 -0.91
N LYS A 89 -15.13 -17.13 0.22
CA LYS A 89 -15.92 -16.92 1.45
C LYS A 89 -17.02 -15.90 1.23
N TYR A 90 -16.71 -14.80 0.56
CA TYR A 90 -17.69 -13.77 0.25
C TYR A 90 -18.80 -14.29 -0.66
N VAL A 91 -18.46 -14.97 -1.75
CA VAL A 91 -19.43 -15.60 -2.67
C VAL A 91 -20.27 -16.64 -1.95
N GLY A 92 -19.65 -17.47 -1.08
CA GLY A 92 -20.37 -18.42 -0.24
C GLY A 92 -21.42 -17.77 0.67
N GLN A 93 -21.09 -16.61 1.26
CA GLN A 93 -22.03 -15.84 2.08
C GLN A 93 -23.16 -15.22 1.23
N MET A 94 -22.83 -14.68 0.05
CA MET A 94 -23.83 -14.16 -0.88
C MET A 94 -24.84 -15.25 -1.29
N ARG A 95 -24.36 -16.43 -1.64
CA ARG A 95 -25.21 -17.58 -2.02
C ARG A 95 -26.15 -17.99 -0.89
N LYS A 96 -25.69 -18.01 0.36
CA LYS A 96 -26.52 -18.27 1.54
C LYS A 96 -27.65 -17.24 1.72
N ARG A 97 -27.43 -16.01 1.24
CA ARG A 97 -28.42 -14.92 1.24
C ARG A 97 -29.29 -14.88 -0.03
N GLY A 98 -29.22 -15.90 -0.88
CA GLY A 98 -30.00 -16.01 -2.12
C GLY A 98 -29.43 -15.27 -3.32
N ASN A 99 -28.28 -14.63 -3.21
CA ASN A 99 -27.64 -13.95 -4.32
C ASN A 99 -26.96 -14.97 -5.25
N ARG A 100 -27.28 -14.93 -6.55
CA ARG A 100 -26.80 -15.87 -7.57
C ARG A 100 -25.76 -15.24 -8.53
N THR A 101 -25.19 -14.10 -8.19
CA THR A 101 -24.16 -13.47 -9.03
C THR A 101 -23.03 -14.46 -9.31
N PRO A 102 -22.64 -14.68 -10.58
CA PRO A 102 -21.56 -15.58 -10.94
C PRO A 102 -20.22 -15.17 -10.30
N TYR A 103 -19.43 -16.15 -9.89
CA TYR A 103 -18.09 -15.93 -9.30
C TYR A 103 -17.23 -15.05 -10.20
N ALA A 104 -17.13 -15.38 -11.49
CA ALA A 104 -16.33 -14.62 -12.46
C ALA A 104 -16.71 -13.15 -12.55
N ARG A 105 -18.00 -12.80 -12.35
CA ARG A 105 -18.43 -11.40 -12.32
C ARG A 105 -17.94 -10.69 -11.07
N ILE A 106 -17.96 -11.35 -9.92
CA ILE A 106 -17.48 -10.78 -8.66
C ILE A 106 -15.96 -10.59 -8.73
N GLU A 107 -15.25 -11.60 -9.24
CA GLU A 107 -13.81 -11.54 -9.44
C GLU A 107 -13.42 -10.41 -10.41
N ALA A 108 -14.12 -10.28 -11.55
CA ALA A 108 -13.88 -9.19 -12.50
C ALA A 108 -14.14 -7.81 -11.88
N MET A 109 -15.18 -7.67 -11.04
CA MET A 109 -15.43 -6.43 -10.29
C MET A 109 -14.29 -6.13 -9.31
N PHE A 110 -13.79 -7.13 -8.62
CA PHE A 110 -12.66 -6.98 -7.69
C PHE A 110 -11.42 -6.50 -8.42
N ILE A 111 -10.98 -7.23 -9.44
CA ILE A 111 -9.79 -6.89 -10.23
C ILE A 111 -9.92 -5.51 -10.87
N GLY A 112 -11.07 -5.21 -11.49
CA GLY A 112 -11.32 -3.93 -12.14
C GLY A 112 -11.30 -2.76 -11.18
N SER A 113 -11.84 -2.93 -9.97
CA SER A 113 -11.81 -1.87 -8.94
C SER A 113 -10.41 -1.64 -8.39
N LEU A 114 -9.61 -2.70 -8.19
CA LEU A 114 -8.21 -2.55 -7.78
C LEU A 114 -7.40 -1.79 -8.82
N ALA A 115 -7.53 -2.16 -10.10
CA ALA A 115 -6.85 -1.48 -11.20
C ALA A 115 -7.25 0.00 -11.31
N ARG A 116 -8.52 0.32 -11.08
CA ARG A 116 -9.00 1.70 -11.07
C ARG A 116 -8.37 2.50 -9.94
N PHE A 117 -8.38 1.98 -8.70
CA PHE A 117 -7.82 2.70 -7.56
C PHE A 117 -6.30 2.85 -7.64
N ASP A 118 -5.59 1.91 -8.26
CA ASP A 118 -4.14 2.02 -8.54
C ASP A 118 -3.84 3.18 -9.51
N VAL A 119 -4.74 3.44 -10.45
CA VAL A 119 -4.60 4.56 -11.41
C VAL A 119 -5.03 5.89 -10.80
N ASP A 120 -6.14 5.89 -10.04
CA ASP A 120 -6.75 7.11 -9.52
C ASP A 120 -5.98 7.69 -8.31
N PHE A 121 -5.25 6.86 -7.55
CA PHE A 121 -4.59 7.23 -6.29
C PHE A 121 -3.15 6.69 -6.21
N ASP A 122 -2.24 7.41 -5.53
CA ASP A 122 -0.93 6.87 -5.11
C ASP A 122 -1.10 5.94 -3.89
N LEU A 123 -1.71 4.80 -4.15
CA LEU A 123 -2.22 3.88 -3.15
C LEU A 123 -1.50 2.52 -3.21
N THR A 124 -0.98 2.08 -2.06
CA THR A 124 -0.54 0.68 -1.94
C THR A 124 -1.72 -0.21 -1.60
N ILE A 125 -2.06 -1.14 -2.48
CA ILE A 125 -3.14 -2.10 -2.23
C ILE A 125 -2.56 -3.45 -1.85
N MET A 126 -3.03 -4.02 -0.72
CA MET A 126 -2.61 -5.33 -0.23
C MET A 126 -3.81 -6.21 0.03
N HIS A 127 -3.78 -7.44 -0.50
CA HIS A 127 -4.80 -8.45 -0.24
C HIS A 127 -4.22 -9.62 0.55
N PHE A 128 -4.93 -10.05 1.59
CA PHE A 128 -4.56 -11.18 2.46
C PHE A 128 -5.74 -12.11 2.66
N ASP A 129 -5.51 -13.40 2.62
CA ASP A 129 -6.57 -14.41 2.84
C ASP A 129 -7.11 -14.42 4.27
N SER A 130 -6.37 -13.84 5.22
CA SER A 130 -6.75 -13.83 6.63
C SER A 130 -6.42 -12.53 7.33
N SER A 131 -7.24 -12.17 8.34
CA SER A 131 -7.00 -11.04 9.24
C SER A 131 -5.66 -11.17 9.98
N SER A 132 -5.24 -12.39 10.33
CA SER A 132 -3.95 -12.60 11.01
C SER A 132 -2.75 -12.26 10.12
N ALA A 133 -2.81 -12.55 8.83
CA ALA A 133 -1.77 -12.16 7.88
C ALA A 133 -1.74 -10.64 7.67
N ALA A 134 -2.91 -10.02 7.53
CA ALA A 134 -3.07 -8.57 7.43
C ALA A 134 -2.47 -7.86 8.66
N ALA A 135 -2.84 -8.27 9.86
CA ALA A 135 -2.32 -7.68 11.10
C ALA A 135 -0.79 -7.77 11.21
N ARG A 136 -0.23 -8.94 10.90
CA ARG A 136 1.23 -9.12 10.90
C ARG A 136 1.91 -8.20 9.89
N TRP A 137 1.32 -8.04 8.71
CA TRP A 137 1.87 -7.17 7.69
C TRP A 137 1.85 -5.70 8.12
N ILE A 138 0.74 -5.21 8.70
CA ILE A 138 0.63 -3.84 9.25
C ILE A 138 1.79 -3.57 10.20
N ILE A 139 2.00 -4.45 11.17
CA ILE A 139 3.04 -4.27 12.19
C ILE A 139 4.44 -4.35 11.58
N LYS A 140 4.70 -5.30 10.68
CA LYS A 140 6.00 -5.37 9.98
C LYS A 140 6.24 -4.15 9.09
N ARG A 141 5.19 -3.58 8.50
CA ARG A 141 5.28 -2.34 7.72
C ARG A 141 5.65 -1.15 8.62
N CYS A 142 5.00 -1.02 9.79
CA CYS A 142 5.32 0.01 10.79
C CYS A 142 6.76 -0.13 11.30
N ALA A 143 7.19 -1.34 11.66
CA ALA A 143 8.55 -1.61 12.13
C ALA A 143 9.62 -1.20 11.11
N LYS A 144 9.35 -1.39 9.82
CA LYS A 144 10.29 -1.03 8.74
C LYS A 144 10.32 0.45 8.41
N ASP A 145 9.30 1.21 8.75
CA ASP A 145 9.26 2.66 8.48
C ASP A 145 10.28 3.45 9.32
N GLY A 146 10.68 2.93 10.47
CA GLY A 146 11.76 3.48 11.29
C GLY A 146 13.17 3.16 10.78
N THR A 147 13.31 2.25 9.82
CA THR A 147 14.61 1.75 9.32
C THR A 147 14.99 2.27 7.94
N ILE A 148 14.47 3.42 7.52
CA ILE A 148 14.80 4.06 6.21
C ILE A 148 16.30 4.40 6.06
N GLY A 149 17.15 3.97 6.98
CA GLY A 149 18.61 4.12 6.89
C GLY A 149 19.37 2.87 6.49
N SER A 150 18.79 1.67 6.59
CA SER A 150 19.44 0.45 6.14
C SER A 150 18.79 -0.02 4.83
N ALA A 151 19.25 0.55 3.74
CA ALA A 151 18.93 0.09 2.40
C ALA A 151 19.52 -1.31 2.21
N THR A 152 18.88 -2.31 2.76
CA THR A 152 19.15 -3.68 2.42
C THR A 152 18.06 -4.22 1.56
N THR A 153 18.42 -4.54 0.35
CA THR A 153 17.93 -5.63 -0.49
C THR A 153 16.90 -5.36 -1.57
N PHE A 154 16.22 -4.27 -1.65
CA PHE A 154 15.82 -3.85 -2.97
C PHE A 154 16.72 -2.65 -3.31
N ARG A 155 17.67 -2.83 -4.23
CA ARG A 155 18.24 -1.70 -4.92
C ARG A 155 17.05 -0.92 -5.45
N ARG A 156 16.56 0.06 -4.69
CA ARG A 156 16.09 1.27 -5.34
C ARG A 156 17.24 1.53 -6.30
N MET A 157 16.99 1.42 -7.58
CA MET A 157 17.83 2.16 -8.51
C MET A 157 17.85 3.54 -7.88
N ARG A 158 18.96 3.87 -7.19
CA ARG A 158 19.20 5.26 -6.87
C ARG A 158 18.95 5.93 -8.20
N ARG A 159 17.96 6.79 -8.27
CA ARG A 159 18.07 7.94 -9.13
C ARG A 159 19.28 8.70 -8.56
N THR A 160 20.45 8.22 -8.86
CA THR A 160 21.62 9.03 -8.99
C THR A 160 21.26 9.88 -10.20
N THR A 161 20.58 10.99 -9.95
CA THR A 161 20.64 12.09 -10.87
C THR A 161 22.15 12.30 -11.03
N SER A 162 22.67 11.80 -12.12
CA SER A 162 24.01 12.23 -12.50
C SER A 162 23.86 13.71 -12.75
N GLU A 163 24.85 14.50 -12.39
CA GLU A 163 24.87 15.93 -12.71
C GLU A 163 24.71 16.15 -14.23
N ASP A 164 24.89 15.10 -15.02
CA ASP A 164 24.73 15.09 -16.47
C ASP A 164 23.55 14.18 -16.89
N LEU A 165 22.43 14.79 -17.27
CA LEU A 165 21.22 14.11 -17.78
C LEU A 165 21.50 13.23 -19.03
N ARG A 166 22.58 13.51 -19.77
CA ARG A 166 23.00 12.72 -20.94
C ARG A 166 23.50 11.35 -20.50
N VAL A 167 24.22 11.29 -19.37
CA VAL A 167 24.65 10.00 -18.76
C VAL A 167 23.43 9.19 -18.35
N ASP A 168 22.43 9.82 -17.73
CA ASP A 168 21.20 9.12 -17.33
C ASP A 168 20.39 8.64 -18.55
N GLY A 169 20.36 9.41 -19.62
CA GLY A 169 19.76 8.99 -20.89
C GLY A 169 20.38 7.70 -21.45
N LEU A 170 21.71 7.62 -21.51
CA LEU A 170 22.41 6.42 -21.97
C LEU A 170 22.24 5.23 -21.00
N ARG A 171 22.11 5.48 -19.71
CA ARG A 171 21.82 4.43 -18.72
C ARG A 171 20.43 3.83 -18.90
N THR A 172 19.43 4.62 -19.25
CA THR A 172 18.09 4.10 -19.56
C THR A 172 18.07 3.23 -20.80
N MET A 173 19.03 3.44 -21.71
CA MET A 173 19.25 2.61 -22.90
C MET A 173 20.10 1.35 -22.64
N GLY A 174 20.45 1.09 -21.37
CA GLY A 174 21.18 -0.13 -20.95
C GLY A 174 22.68 0.03 -20.79
N CYS A 175 23.24 1.22 -20.97
CA CYS A 175 24.68 1.46 -20.74
C CYS A 175 25.02 1.50 -19.24
N SER A 176 26.17 0.97 -18.86
CA SER A 176 26.73 1.27 -17.52
C SER A 176 27.19 2.72 -17.46
N GLU A 177 27.22 3.32 -16.25
CA GLU A 177 27.67 4.70 -16.07
C GLU A 177 29.05 4.97 -16.64
N ALA A 178 29.99 4.02 -16.45
CA ALA A 178 31.35 4.12 -16.98
C ALA A 178 31.38 4.13 -18.53
N ILE A 179 30.54 3.32 -19.16
CA ILE A 179 30.39 3.30 -20.62
C ILE A 179 29.72 4.58 -21.10
N ALA A 180 28.67 5.04 -20.44
CA ALA A 180 27.97 6.27 -20.77
C ALA A 180 28.90 7.49 -20.75
N LYS A 181 29.71 7.63 -19.71
CA LYS A 181 30.72 8.70 -19.60
C LYS A 181 31.76 8.64 -20.73
N LYS A 182 32.31 7.46 -21.02
CA LYS A 182 33.26 7.30 -22.14
C LYS A 182 32.67 7.62 -23.51
N LEU A 183 31.39 7.27 -23.73
CA LEU A 183 30.71 7.60 -24.97
C LEU A 183 30.53 9.10 -25.11
N LEU A 184 30.12 9.79 -24.06
CA LEU A 184 29.97 11.24 -24.08
C LEU A 184 31.32 11.99 -24.19
N GLU A 185 32.37 11.47 -23.58
CA GLU A 185 33.73 12.01 -23.75
C GLU A 185 34.20 11.90 -25.21
N ARG A 186 33.84 10.79 -25.88
CA ARG A 186 34.28 10.55 -27.26
C ARG A 186 33.45 11.29 -28.29
N PHE A 187 32.13 11.36 -28.10
CA PHE A 187 31.18 11.87 -29.11
C PHE A 187 30.59 13.25 -28.75
N GLY A 188 30.72 13.70 -27.51
CA GLY A 188 30.27 15.04 -27.07
C GLY A 188 28.76 15.17 -26.85
N SER A 189 27.92 14.51 -27.63
CA SER A 189 26.48 14.61 -27.54
C SER A 189 25.78 13.26 -27.74
N LEU A 190 24.51 13.17 -27.27
CA LEU A 190 23.65 12.01 -27.49
C LEU A 190 23.24 11.83 -28.96
N MET A 191 23.32 12.90 -29.75
CA MET A 191 22.94 12.88 -31.18
C MET A 191 24.05 12.32 -32.06
N GLU A 192 25.27 12.17 -31.54
CA GLU A 192 26.45 11.67 -32.26
C GLU A 192 26.82 10.24 -31.87
N ILE A 193 26.08 9.65 -30.90
CA ILE A 193 26.22 8.27 -30.45
C ILE A 193 25.21 7.36 -31.19
#